data_f8fad43365d47c6e97d5f6c809a74538
#
_entry.id   f8fad43365d47c6e97d5f6c809a74538
#
_cell.length_a   1.000
_cell.length_b   1.000
_cell.length_c   1.000
_cell.angle_alpha   90.00
_cell.angle_beta   90.00
_cell.angle_gamma   90.00
#
_symmetry.space_group_name_H-M   'P 1'
#
loop_
_entity.id
_entity.type
_entity.pdbx_description
1 polymer ?
#
loop_
_entity_poly.entity_id
_entity_poly.type
_entity_poly.pdbx_seq_one_letter_code
_entity_poly.pdbx_strand_id
1 'polypeptide(L)'
;ELARLFIHLTAAYLRALEYQGRHIRETNREIEFEQLASDCIADLFRRDRAGRYRYLQAFFLPLFNKGAGQEEVYLATLRLLAHRSQQRLSHIYRQRDPEGARLWRRLAAAVKQQPHLALKRYLDGFYILSQNGGGGPFREPDGRLLSALLAELLQSRDPFSHMLPLLFDRLRKTYQGPLAVPVAAVLQVIRAYQQN
;
A
#
# COMPACT_ATOMS: atom_id res chain seq x y z
N GLU A 1 -8.64 -19.43 -23.18
CA GLU A 1 -7.80 -18.36 -23.73
C GLU A 1 -7.86 -17.08 -22.89
N LEU A 2 -9.06 -16.51 -22.60
CA LEU A 2 -9.19 -15.28 -21.83
C LEU A 2 -8.55 -15.37 -20.42
N ALA A 3 -8.73 -16.46 -19.70
CA ALA A 3 -8.13 -16.66 -18.39
C ALA A 3 -6.59 -16.68 -18.47
N ARG A 4 -6.01 -17.31 -19.48
CA ARG A 4 -4.55 -17.32 -19.70
C ARG A 4 -4.02 -15.92 -19.95
N LEU A 5 -4.70 -15.14 -20.79
CA LEU A 5 -4.34 -13.75 -21.05
C LEU A 5 -4.35 -12.92 -19.76
N PHE A 6 -5.40 -13.06 -18.93
CA PHE A 6 -5.51 -12.34 -17.67
C PHE A 6 -4.42 -12.76 -16.67
N ILE A 7 -4.10 -14.06 -16.57
CA ILE A 7 -2.98 -14.54 -15.76
C ILE A 7 -1.68 -13.89 -16.22
N HIS A 8 -1.41 -13.86 -17.52
CA HIS A 8 -0.18 -13.31 -18.09
C HIS A 8 -0.05 -11.81 -17.81
N LEU A 9 -1.11 -11.03 -18.04
CA LEU A 9 -1.14 -9.60 -17.75
C LEU A 9 -0.96 -9.33 -16.24
N THR A 10 -1.61 -10.14 -15.40
CA THR A 10 -1.49 -10.02 -13.94
C THR A 10 -0.08 -10.35 -13.46
N ALA A 11 0.54 -11.43 -13.98
CA ALA A 11 1.91 -11.79 -13.66
C ALA A 11 2.91 -10.70 -14.09
N ALA A 12 2.72 -10.10 -15.28
CA ALA A 12 3.52 -8.96 -15.71
C ALA A 12 3.38 -7.76 -14.77
N TYR A 13 2.15 -7.45 -14.33
CA TYR A 13 1.90 -6.40 -13.35
C TYR A 13 2.58 -6.68 -12.00
N LEU A 14 2.50 -7.91 -11.49
CA LEU A 14 3.15 -8.30 -10.24
C LEU A 14 4.67 -8.20 -10.32
N ARG A 15 5.27 -8.61 -11.46
CA ARG A 15 6.72 -8.42 -11.72
C ARG A 15 7.09 -6.93 -11.73
N ALA A 16 6.30 -6.10 -12.39
CA ALA A 16 6.53 -4.65 -12.39
C ALA A 16 6.47 -4.04 -10.97
N LEU A 17 5.55 -4.49 -10.14
CA LEU A 17 5.48 -4.08 -8.73
C LEU A 17 6.72 -4.49 -7.93
N GLU A 18 7.27 -5.67 -8.20
CA GLU A 18 8.50 -6.14 -7.54
C GLU A 18 9.71 -5.32 -7.96
N TYR A 19 9.85 -5.02 -9.26
CA TYR A 19 10.88 -4.10 -9.76
C TYR A 19 10.78 -2.69 -9.14
N GLN A 20 9.58 -2.27 -8.73
CA GLN A 20 9.33 -1.01 -8.03
C GLN A 20 9.57 -1.10 -6.51
N GLY A 21 10.32 -2.12 -6.04
CA GLY A 21 10.67 -2.27 -4.62
C GLY A 21 9.56 -2.86 -3.74
N ARG A 22 8.51 -3.44 -4.31
CA ARG A 22 7.56 -4.23 -3.54
C ARG A 22 8.06 -5.66 -3.45
N HIS A 23 8.61 -6.03 -2.31
CA HIS A 23 9.15 -7.37 -2.03
C HIS A 23 8.06 -8.46 -1.99
N ILE A 24 7.48 -8.75 -3.14
CA ILE A 24 6.40 -9.75 -3.27
C ILE A 24 6.96 -11.16 -3.06
N ARG A 25 8.17 -11.45 -3.57
CA ARG A 25 8.83 -12.76 -3.44
C ARG A 25 9.43 -13.02 -2.06
N GLU A 26 9.98 -12.03 -1.37
CA GLU A 26 10.48 -12.22 -0.01
C GLU A 26 9.39 -12.70 0.94
N THR A 27 8.16 -12.32 0.64
CA THR A 27 6.98 -12.77 1.36
C THR A 27 6.49 -14.15 0.87
N ASN A 28 6.88 -14.60 -0.35
CA ASN A 28 6.38 -15.80 -1.02
C ASN A 28 7.47 -16.50 -1.85
N ARG A 29 8.62 -16.80 -1.27
CA ARG A 29 9.79 -17.40 -1.96
C ARG A 29 9.49 -18.66 -2.80
N GLU A 30 8.40 -19.36 -2.50
CA GLU A 30 8.02 -20.62 -3.16
C GLU A 30 6.91 -20.48 -4.20
N ILE A 31 6.30 -19.28 -4.36
CA ILE A 31 5.16 -19.11 -5.27
C ILE A 31 5.65 -18.45 -6.57
N GLU A 32 5.46 -19.14 -7.69
CA GLU A 32 5.65 -18.56 -9.02
C GLU A 32 4.66 -17.41 -9.27
N PHE A 33 5.07 -16.39 -10.03
CA PHE A 33 4.19 -15.26 -10.34
C PHE A 33 2.90 -15.65 -11.04
N GLU A 34 2.94 -16.69 -11.86
CA GLU A 34 1.75 -17.23 -12.56
C GLU A 34 0.74 -17.82 -11.58
N GLN A 35 1.20 -18.53 -10.56
CA GLN A 35 0.32 -19.07 -9.53
C GLN A 35 -0.30 -17.94 -8.70
N LEU A 36 0.51 -16.98 -8.26
CA LEU A 36 0.01 -15.80 -7.53
C LEU A 36 -0.96 -14.97 -8.39
N ALA A 37 -0.67 -14.81 -9.69
CA ALA A 37 -1.54 -14.12 -10.62
C ALA A 37 -2.88 -14.86 -10.78
N SER A 38 -2.85 -16.19 -10.89
CA SER A 38 -4.06 -17.03 -10.91
C SER A 38 -4.91 -16.81 -9.67
N ASP A 39 -4.30 -16.83 -8.49
CA ASP A 39 -4.99 -16.58 -7.21
C ASP A 39 -5.58 -15.15 -7.12
N CYS A 40 -4.90 -14.16 -7.69
CA CYS A 40 -5.38 -12.78 -7.70
C CYS A 40 -6.66 -12.60 -8.51
N ILE A 41 -6.85 -13.39 -9.57
CA ILE A 41 -7.96 -13.22 -10.52
C ILE A 41 -8.99 -14.35 -10.45
N ALA A 42 -8.78 -15.38 -9.65
CA ALA A 42 -9.65 -16.55 -9.54
C ALA A 42 -11.14 -16.18 -9.38
N ASP A 43 -11.43 -15.19 -8.53
CA ASP A 43 -12.79 -14.72 -8.28
C ASP A 43 -13.47 -14.12 -9.53
N LEU A 44 -12.70 -13.56 -10.48
CA LEU A 44 -13.26 -13.01 -11.71
C LEU A 44 -13.88 -14.11 -12.59
N PHE A 45 -13.30 -15.32 -12.53
CA PHE A 45 -13.74 -16.49 -13.31
C PHE A 45 -14.68 -17.42 -12.54
N ARG A 46 -15.14 -16.99 -11.36
CA ARG A 46 -16.14 -17.75 -10.61
C ARG A 46 -17.48 -17.71 -11.31
N ARG A 47 -18.02 -18.90 -11.60
CA ARG A 47 -19.33 -19.05 -12.21
C ARG A 47 -20.45 -19.01 -11.16
N ASP A 48 -21.57 -18.39 -11.51
CA ASP A 48 -22.81 -18.47 -10.73
C ASP A 48 -23.49 -19.84 -10.95
N ARG A 49 -24.63 -20.05 -10.29
CA ARG A 49 -25.41 -21.30 -10.44
C ARG A 49 -25.93 -21.51 -11.88
N ALA A 50 -26.00 -20.48 -12.69
CA ALA A 50 -26.40 -20.52 -14.09
C ALA A 50 -25.18 -20.65 -15.04
N GLY A 51 -23.97 -20.86 -14.52
CA GLY A 51 -22.73 -21.02 -15.30
C GLY A 51 -22.13 -19.72 -15.84
N ARG A 52 -22.65 -18.55 -15.44
CA ARG A 52 -22.23 -17.24 -15.95
C ARG A 52 -21.10 -16.64 -15.13
N TYR A 53 -20.18 -15.94 -15.76
CA TYR A 53 -19.10 -15.17 -15.12
C TYR A 53 -19.62 -13.80 -14.64
N ARG A 54 -20.32 -13.78 -13.52
CA ARG A 54 -21.03 -12.62 -13.00
C ARG A 54 -20.17 -11.37 -12.84
N TYR A 55 -18.95 -11.53 -12.36
CA TYR A 55 -18.01 -10.40 -12.17
C TYR A 55 -17.55 -9.78 -13.50
N LEU A 56 -17.19 -10.63 -14.46
CA LEU A 56 -16.77 -10.16 -15.77
C LEU A 56 -17.93 -9.48 -16.50
N GLN A 57 -19.15 -10.07 -16.45
CA GLN A 57 -20.33 -9.46 -17.03
C GLN A 57 -20.65 -8.11 -16.40
N ALA A 58 -20.68 -8.01 -15.06
CA ALA A 58 -20.97 -6.75 -14.37
C ALA A 58 -19.96 -5.64 -14.69
N PHE A 59 -18.70 -6.03 -14.94
CA PHE A 59 -17.65 -5.08 -15.26
C PHE A 59 -17.67 -4.64 -16.74
N PHE A 60 -17.78 -5.59 -17.67
CA PHE A 60 -17.64 -5.29 -19.10
C PHE A 60 -18.96 -4.86 -19.78
N LEU A 61 -20.12 -5.35 -19.31
CA LEU A 61 -21.39 -5.01 -19.93
C LEU A 61 -21.65 -3.49 -20.01
N PRO A 62 -21.40 -2.68 -18.97
CA PRO A 62 -21.53 -1.22 -19.05
C PRO A 62 -20.61 -0.56 -20.08
N LEU A 63 -19.40 -1.11 -20.29
CA LEU A 63 -18.46 -0.61 -21.29
C LEU A 63 -18.96 -0.87 -22.71
N PHE A 64 -19.40 -2.09 -22.98
CA PHE A 64 -19.97 -2.47 -24.27
C PHE A 64 -21.27 -1.71 -24.60
N ASN A 65 -22.12 -1.52 -23.61
CA ASN A 65 -23.37 -0.75 -23.80
C ASN A 65 -23.11 0.73 -24.14
N LYS A 66 -21.95 1.28 -23.73
CA LYS A 66 -21.52 2.64 -24.09
C LYS A 66 -20.76 2.72 -25.41
N GLY A 67 -20.53 1.60 -26.09
CA GLY A 67 -19.77 1.54 -27.33
C GLY A 67 -18.28 1.73 -27.14
N ALA A 68 -17.72 1.33 -25.98
CA ALA A 68 -16.30 1.45 -25.68
C ALA A 68 -15.42 0.78 -26.76
N GLY A 69 -14.41 1.49 -27.24
CA GLY A 69 -13.45 0.99 -28.20
C GLY A 69 -12.46 -0.04 -27.57
N GLN A 70 -11.68 -0.71 -28.41
CA GLN A 70 -10.73 -1.73 -27.99
C GLN A 70 -9.71 -1.22 -26.95
N GLU A 71 -9.19 -0.01 -27.16
CA GLU A 71 -8.22 0.61 -26.25
C GLU A 71 -8.84 0.88 -24.87
N GLU A 72 -10.06 1.37 -24.84
CA GLU A 72 -10.79 1.65 -23.58
C GLU A 72 -11.06 0.36 -22.81
N VAL A 73 -11.48 -0.70 -23.50
CA VAL A 73 -11.69 -2.03 -22.91
C VAL A 73 -10.36 -2.60 -22.37
N TYR A 74 -9.26 -2.44 -23.13
CA TYR A 74 -7.93 -2.89 -22.70
C TYR A 74 -7.47 -2.15 -21.43
N LEU A 75 -7.54 -0.82 -21.42
CA LEU A 75 -7.17 -0.02 -20.25
C LEU A 75 -8.04 -0.33 -19.02
N ALA A 76 -9.33 -0.52 -19.21
CA ALA A 76 -10.25 -0.94 -18.17
C ALA A 76 -9.87 -2.33 -17.62
N THR A 77 -9.48 -3.26 -18.49
CA THR A 77 -8.99 -4.59 -18.09
C THR A 77 -7.73 -4.48 -17.23
N LEU A 78 -6.74 -3.71 -17.65
CA LEU A 78 -5.52 -3.51 -16.85
C LEU A 78 -5.82 -2.92 -15.46
N ARG A 79 -6.72 -1.93 -15.37
CA ARG A 79 -7.16 -1.35 -14.10
C ARG A 79 -7.86 -2.38 -13.21
N LEU A 80 -8.73 -3.21 -13.77
CA LEU A 80 -9.39 -4.30 -13.06
C LEU A 80 -8.38 -5.28 -12.47
N LEU A 81 -7.43 -5.76 -13.29
CA LEU A 81 -6.41 -6.72 -12.87
C LEU A 81 -5.49 -6.12 -11.79
N ALA A 82 -5.04 -4.88 -11.97
CA ALA A 82 -4.24 -4.17 -10.98
C ALA A 82 -4.98 -4.03 -9.64
N HIS A 83 -6.26 -3.63 -9.67
CA HIS A 83 -7.08 -3.50 -8.47
C HIS A 83 -7.25 -4.84 -7.74
N ARG A 84 -7.55 -5.92 -8.45
CA ARG A 84 -7.69 -7.27 -7.86
C ARG A 84 -6.38 -7.76 -7.27
N SER A 85 -5.28 -7.58 -7.97
CA SER A 85 -3.95 -7.93 -7.47
C SER A 85 -3.63 -7.20 -6.17
N GLN A 86 -3.89 -5.89 -6.10
CA GLN A 86 -3.67 -5.11 -4.89
C GLN A 86 -4.55 -5.56 -3.71
N GLN A 87 -5.82 -5.90 -3.97
CA GLN A 87 -6.72 -6.44 -2.95
C GLN A 87 -6.20 -7.78 -2.41
N ARG A 88 -5.79 -8.70 -3.29
CA ARG A 88 -5.29 -10.02 -2.91
C ARG A 88 -3.97 -9.93 -2.15
N LEU A 89 -3.01 -9.15 -2.65
CA LEU A 89 -1.75 -8.88 -1.95
C LEU A 89 -2.00 -8.29 -0.55
N SER A 90 -2.89 -7.30 -0.44
CA SER A 90 -3.27 -6.73 0.84
C SER A 90 -3.90 -7.76 1.81
N HIS A 91 -4.64 -8.73 1.29
CA HIS A 91 -5.20 -9.83 2.07
C HIS A 91 -4.09 -10.79 2.56
N ILE A 92 -3.19 -11.20 1.66
CA ILE A 92 -2.04 -12.05 1.98
C ILE A 92 -1.16 -11.40 3.06
N TYR A 93 -0.80 -10.12 2.89
CA TYR A 93 -0.02 -9.39 3.89
C TYR A 93 -0.72 -9.33 5.25
N ARG A 94 -2.05 -9.09 5.27
CA ARG A 94 -2.81 -9.08 6.54
C ARG A 94 -2.88 -10.43 7.23
N GLN A 95 -2.90 -11.52 6.47
CA GLN A 95 -2.89 -12.87 7.05
C GLN A 95 -1.53 -13.24 7.62
N ARG A 96 -0.44 -12.82 6.96
CA ARG A 96 0.93 -13.14 7.36
C ARG A 96 1.45 -12.28 8.51
N ASP A 97 1.05 -11.02 8.51
CA ASP A 97 1.45 -10.03 9.52
C ASP A 97 0.21 -9.26 10.03
N PRO A 98 -0.63 -9.91 10.84
CA PRO A 98 -1.83 -9.27 11.37
C PRO A 98 -1.52 -8.10 12.31
N GLU A 99 -0.41 -8.17 13.04
CA GLU A 99 0.03 -7.09 13.93
C GLU A 99 0.51 -5.87 13.15
N GLY A 100 1.36 -6.06 12.14
CA GLY A 100 1.78 -4.98 11.25
C GLY A 100 0.61 -4.35 10.51
N ALA A 101 -0.36 -5.14 10.05
CA ALA A 101 -1.57 -4.62 9.44
C ALA A 101 -2.43 -3.82 10.45
N ARG A 102 -2.43 -4.19 11.74
CA ARG A 102 -3.10 -3.45 12.82
C ARG A 102 -2.38 -2.13 13.10
N LEU A 103 -1.06 -2.18 13.24
CA LEU A 103 -0.22 -0.99 13.45
C LEU A 103 -0.37 0.00 12.30
N TRP A 104 -0.29 -0.48 11.05
CA TRP A 104 -0.52 0.33 9.87
C TRP A 104 -1.87 1.06 9.91
N ARG A 105 -2.97 0.35 10.20
CA ARG A 105 -4.31 0.97 10.28
C ARG A 105 -4.40 2.03 11.36
N ARG A 106 -3.81 1.77 12.54
CA ARG A 106 -3.76 2.75 13.64
C ARG A 106 -2.95 3.98 13.25
N LEU A 107 -1.78 3.80 12.62
CA LEU A 107 -0.96 4.90 12.13
C LEU A 107 -1.69 5.73 11.07
N ALA A 108 -2.27 5.07 10.07
CA ALA A 108 -3.02 5.74 9.00
C ALA A 108 -4.24 6.53 9.55
N ALA A 109 -4.95 5.99 10.53
CA ALA A 109 -6.05 6.67 11.21
C ALA A 109 -5.54 7.91 11.98
N ALA A 110 -4.41 7.79 12.69
CA ALA A 110 -3.82 8.90 13.42
C ALA A 110 -3.33 10.02 12.49
N VAL A 111 -2.70 9.69 11.35
CA VAL A 111 -2.32 10.69 10.33
C VAL A 111 -3.55 11.43 9.80
N LYS A 112 -4.65 10.69 9.51
CA LYS A 112 -5.89 11.29 9.00
C LYS A 112 -6.54 12.29 9.98
N GLN A 113 -6.32 12.11 11.27
CA GLN A 113 -6.82 13.03 12.31
C GLN A 113 -6.00 14.33 12.40
N GLN A 114 -4.83 14.38 11.76
CA GLN A 114 -3.95 15.55 11.82
C GLN A 114 -4.07 16.36 10.52
N PRO A 115 -4.65 17.57 10.55
CA PRO A 115 -4.91 18.35 9.32
C PRO A 115 -3.65 18.79 8.59
N HIS A 116 -2.51 18.83 9.27
CA HIS A 116 -1.21 19.23 8.73
C HIS A 116 -0.34 18.04 8.27
N LEU A 117 -0.84 16.82 8.40
CA LEU A 117 -0.15 15.61 7.94
C LEU A 117 -0.92 14.95 6.80
N ALA A 118 -0.19 14.37 5.86
CA ALA A 118 -0.77 13.58 4.77
C ALA A 118 -0.01 12.28 4.57
N LEU A 119 -0.74 11.19 4.31
CA LEU A 119 -0.16 9.93 3.91
C LEU A 119 -0.07 9.89 2.39
N LYS A 120 1.14 9.84 1.84
CA LYS A 120 1.37 9.71 0.39
C LYS A 120 2.19 8.48 0.08
N ARG A 121 1.92 7.93 -1.10
CA ARG A 121 2.64 6.80 -1.66
C ARG A 121 3.59 7.28 -2.73
N TYR A 122 4.86 6.87 -2.62
CA TYR A 122 5.92 7.03 -3.60
C TYR A 122 6.32 5.65 -4.16
N LEU A 123 7.32 5.63 -5.05
CA LEU A 123 7.79 4.39 -5.70
C LEU A 123 8.35 3.38 -4.68
N ASP A 124 9.08 3.87 -3.71
CA ASP A 124 9.80 3.11 -2.67
C ASP A 124 8.95 2.82 -1.40
N GLY A 125 7.79 3.48 -1.24
CA GLY A 125 6.94 3.21 -0.09
C GLY A 125 5.91 4.28 0.24
N PHE A 126 5.42 4.19 1.48
CA PHE A 126 4.50 5.19 2.03
C PHE A 126 5.26 6.16 2.94
N TYR A 127 4.89 7.43 2.85
CA TYR A 127 5.46 8.51 3.64
C TYR A 127 4.38 9.32 4.33
N ILE A 128 4.68 9.76 5.55
CA ILE A 128 3.90 10.77 6.25
C ILE A 128 4.53 12.11 5.91
N LEU A 129 3.78 12.95 5.21
CA LEU A 129 4.22 14.27 4.79
C LEU A 129 3.71 15.33 5.75
N SER A 130 4.58 16.28 6.13
CA SER A 130 4.16 17.51 6.79
C SER A 130 3.73 18.52 5.73
N GLN A 131 2.48 18.97 5.77
CA GLN A 131 1.95 19.99 4.84
C GLN A 131 2.33 21.43 5.26
N ASN A 132 2.81 21.61 6.49
CA ASN A 132 3.20 22.90 7.01
C ASN A 132 4.70 23.13 6.78
N GLY A 133 5.02 23.89 5.76
CA GLY A 133 6.39 24.30 5.47
C GLY A 133 6.53 24.66 4.01
N GLY A 134 6.69 25.92 3.72
CA GLY A 134 6.81 26.57 2.40
C GLY A 134 7.19 25.69 1.21
N GLY A 135 6.91 26.17 0.01
CA GLY A 135 7.16 25.43 -1.23
C GLY A 135 8.63 25.06 -1.43
N GLY A 136 9.04 23.91 -0.97
CA GLY A 136 10.38 23.36 -1.14
C GLY A 136 10.33 21.83 -1.28
N PRO A 137 11.45 21.18 -1.67
CA PRO A 137 11.52 19.75 -1.73
C PRO A 137 11.35 19.13 -0.34
N PHE A 138 10.64 18.02 -0.26
CA PHE A 138 10.52 17.24 0.98
C PHE A 138 11.89 16.72 1.41
N ARG A 139 12.19 16.81 2.70
CA ARG A 139 13.39 16.27 3.32
C ARG A 139 13.04 15.04 4.13
N GLU A 140 13.81 13.99 3.95
CA GLU A 140 13.75 12.80 4.79
C GLU A 140 14.66 13.00 6.01
N PRO A 141 14.16 12.76 7.24
CA PRO A 141 14.99 12.86 8.43
C PRO A 141 16.01 11.72 8.49
N ASP A 142 17.14 11.98 9.12
CA ASP A 142 18.13 10.94 9.41
C ASP A 142 17.50 9.78 10.20
N GLY A 143 17.75 8.55 9.75
CA GLY A 143 17.14 7.36 10.33
C GLY A 143 17.50 7.13 11.80
N ARG A 144 18.71 7.52 12.23
CA ARG A 144 19.15 7.40 13.64
C ARG A 144 18.42 8.40 14.53
N LEU A 145 18.32 9.65 14.08
CA LEU A 145 17.55 10.67 14.78
C LEU A 145 16.08 10.29 14.89
N LEU A 146 15.48 9.85 13.78
CA LEU A 146 14.08 9.38 13.74
C LEU A 146 13.85 8.25 14.75
N SER A 147 14.73 7.26 14.76
CA SER A 147 14.64 6.11 15.69
C SER A 147 14.78 6.54 17.14
N ALA A 148 15.72 7.44 17.46
CA ALA A 148 15.92 7.95 18.81
C ALA A 148 14.69 8.73 19.31
N LEU A 149 14.14 9.64 18.50
CA LEU A 149 12.95 10.40 18.84
C LEU A 149 11.71 9.52 19.03
N LEU A 150 11.54 8.53 18.16
CA LEU A 150 10.44 7.58 18.28
C LEU A 150 10.56 6.73 19.54
N ALA A 151 11.76 6.22 19.86
CA ALA A 151 11.99 5.44 21.06
C ALA A 151 11.66 6.24 22.33
N GLU A 152 12.05 7.50 22.40
CA GLU A 152 11.72 8.40 23.51
C GLU A 152 10.20 8.61 23.63
N LEU A 153 9.52 8.91 22.50
CA LEU A 153 8.07 9.13 22.51
C LEU A 153 7.26 7.87 22.85
N LEU A 154 7.76 6.68 22.49
CA LEU A 154 7.10 5.42 22.84
C LEU A 154 7.15 5.11 24.34
N GLN A 155 8.12 5.63 25.08
CA GLN A 155 8.19 5.48 26.55
C GLN A 155 7.00 6.15 27.25
N SER A 156 6.43 7.21 26.68
CA SER A 156 5.27 7.92 27.25
C SER A 156 3.96 7.11 27.14
N ARG A 157 3.95 5.98 26.43
CA ARG A 157 2.77 5.15 26.13
C ARG A 157 1.61 5.91 25.47
N ASP A 158 1.88 7.05 24.88
CA ASP A 158 0.87 7.86 24.22
C ASP A 158 0.31 7.19 22.97
N PRO A 159 -0.98 7.38 22.67
CA PRO A 159 -1.55 6.91 21.40
C PRO A 159 -0.90 7.64 20.21
N PHE A 160 -0.90 7.00 19.02
CA PHE A 160 -0.32 7.58 17.81
C PHE A 160 -0.83 8.98 17.46
N SER A 161 -2.06 9.30 17.85
CA SER A 161 -2.65 10.64 17.66
C SER A 161 -1.89 11.74 18.39
N HIS A 162 -1.28 11.42 19.54
CA HIS A 162 -0.45 12.35 20.31
C HIS A 162 1.03 12.26 19.90
N MET A 163 1.52 11.06 19.66
CA MET A 163 2.92 10.82 19.31
C MET A 163 3.31 11.48 17.97
N LEU A 164 2.46 11.41 16.94
CA LEU A 164 2.78 11.95 15.62
C LEU A 164 2.98 13.47 15.62
N PRO A 165 2.09 14.30 16.17
CA PRO A 165 2.33 15.75 16.27
C PRO A 165 3.64 16.07 16.99
N LEU A 166 3.92 15.42 18.12
CA LEU A 166 5.15 15.63 18.90
C LEU A 166 6.41 15.23 18.10
N LEU A 167 6.35 14.11 17.37
CA LEU A 167 7.43 13.69 16.48
C LEU A 167 7.74 14.78 15.44
N PHE A 168 6.70 15.25 14.73
CA PHE A 168 6.88 16.26 13.70
C PHE A 168 7.32 17.62 14.27
N ASP A 169 6.86 18.00 15.45
CA ASP A 169 7.32 19.23 16.12
C ASP A 169 8.80 19.15 16.51
N ARG A 170 9.27 17.99 16.98
CA ARG A 170 10.69 17.77 17.28
C ARG A 170 11.55 17.75 16.01
N LEU A 171 11.07 17.06 14.95
CA LEU A 171 11.79 17.04 13.67
C LEU A 171 11.89 18.44 13.05
N ARG A 172 10.87 19.30 13.17
CA ARG A 172 10.90 20.68 12.67
C ARG A 172 11.93 21.57 13.38
N LYS A 173 12.27 21.28 14.63
CA LYS A 173 13.34 21.99 15.34
C LYS A 173 14.70 21.74 14.73
N THR A 174 14.90 20.56 14.11
CA THR A 174 16.16 20.15 13.48
C THR A 174 16.18 20.42 11.99
N TYR A 175 15.04 20.24 11.33
CA TYR A 175 14.92 20.36 9.87
C TYR A 175 14.01 21.52 9.49
N GLN A 176 14.53 22.46 8.71
CA GLN A 176 13.73 23.52 8.12
C GLN A 176 13.04 23.02 6.85
N GLY A 177 11.73 23.34 6.69
CA GLY A 177 10.95 23.01 5.49
C GLY A 177 10.06 21.76 5.61
N PRO A 178 9.47 21.32 4.49
CA PRO A 178 8.55 20.20 4.47
C PRO A 178 9.28 18.86 4.71
N LEU A 179 8.67 17.99 5.51
CA LEU A 179 9.25 16.70 5.91
C LEU A 179 8.49 15.54 5.27
N ALA A 180 9.24 14.49 4.90
CA ALA A 180 8.72 13.21 4.48
C ALA A 180 9.29 12.11 5.38
N VAL A 181 8.46 11.52 6.25
CA VAL A 181 8.88 10.46 7.17
C VAL A 181 8.45 9.11 6.62
N PRO A 182 9.40 8.18 6.36
CA PRO A 182 9.08 6.84 5.87
C PRO A 182 8.23 6.07 6.87
N VAL A 183 7.06 5.58 6.45
CA VAL A 183 6.17 4.79 7.30
C VAL A 183 6.84 3.49 7.75
N ALA A 184 7.63 2.87 6.88
CA ALA A 184 8.36 1.65 7.20
C ALA A 184 9.28 1.84 8.40
N ALA A 185 10.04 2.95 8.46
CA ALA A 185 10.92 3.27 9.57
C ALA A 185 10.14 3.46 10.89
N VAL A 186 9.01 4.17 10.83
CA VAL A 186 8.15 4.35 12.02
C VAL A 186 7.63 3.02 12.54
N LEU A 187 7.10 2.17 11.66
CA LEU A 187 6.56 0.85 12.05
C LEU A 187 7.64 -0.09 12.57
N GLN A 188 8.84 -0.05 12.01
CA GLN A 188 9.97 -0.86 12.45
C GLN A 188 10.37 -0.53 13.90
N VAL A 189 10.50 0.75 14.23
CA VAL A 189 10.84 1.17 15.60
C VAL A 189 9.75 0.78 16.60
N ILE A 190 8.48 0.96 16.23
CA ILE A 190 7.35 0.59 17.08
C ILE A 190 7.33 -0.92 17.37
N ARG A 191 7.60 -1.75 16.36
CA ARG A 191 7.69 -3.21 16.52
C ARG A 191 8.83 -3.60 17.44
N ALA A 192 10.02 -3.04 17.21
CA ALA A 192 11.18 -3.32 18.05
C ALA A 192 10.91 -2.98 19.53
N TYR A 193 10.18 -1.88 19.78
CA TYR A 193 9.80 -1.46 21.13
C TYR A 193 8.75 -2.39 21.78
N GLN A 194 7.83 -2.98 21.00
CA GLN A 194 6.80 -3.88 21.52
C GLN A 194 7.33 -5.30 21.83
N GLN A 195 8.49 -5.67 21.28
CA GLN A 195 9.13 -6.97 21.48
C GLN A 195 10.09 -7.01 22.66
N ASN A 196 10.44 -5.86 23.23
CA ASN A 196 11.25 -5.68 24.43
C ASN A 196 10.34 -5.41 25.66
#